data_e0e878d34f7a1aa725a0d1856dba6162
#
_entry.id   e0e878d34f7a1aa725a0d1856dba6162
#
_cell.length_a   1.000
_cell.length_b   1.000
_cell.length_c   1.000
_cell.angle_alpha   90.00
_cell.angle_beta   90.00
_cell.angle_gamma   90.00
#
_symmetry.space_group_name_H-M   'P 1'
#
loop_
_entity.id
_entity.type
_entity.pdbx_description
1 polymer ?
#
loop_
_entity_poly.entity_id
_entity_poly.type
_entity_poly.pdbx_seq_one_letter_code
_entity_poly.pdbx_strand_id
1 'polypeptide(L)'
;MPAIYAPGLEGADETVAIDDPLMIQAITRVQGAVASHRAHRGRLRGGLIVLAILAALGWLAFWLPGALVTHAARIAPPAQARDMGMAILADLEREAGAVCRRNSGQAVLDWLAPQLLGADAAIRVVPGPVGGARRLPGQVYVMGSDLLRTAPGPEAAAAHLIAAKLASADEMLRQAAVHHAGLLASLRLMTLGHLPADAMQGFGAAMLMNLAPRPSDADLLAALAERGIPAEPYARTLDPTGQTVLPLIEGDAFRTTPPARPLLTDEQWLALQQICAG
;
A
#
# COMPACT_ATOMS: atom_id res chain seq x y z
N MET A 1 70.34 -29.77 -26.55
CA MET A 1 70.51 -29.07 -25.27
C MET A 1 69.88 -29.95 -24.19
N PRO A 2 70.57 -30.21 -23.09
CA PRO A 2 70.05 -31.05 -22.01
C PRO A 2 68.90 -30.31 -21.33
N ALA A 3 67.81 -31.04 -21.03
CA ALA A 3 66.68 -30.50 -20.23
C ALA A 3 67.00 -30.73 -18.73
N ILE A 4 66.87 -29.69 -17.92
CA ILE A 4 67.13 -29.75 -16.48
C ILE A 4 65.77 -29.82 -15.77
N TYR A 5 65.58 -30.87 -14.98
CA TYR A 5 64.38 -31.03 -14.16
C TYR A 5 64.75 -30.89 -12.69
N ALA A 6 64.02 -30.03 -11.98
CA ALA A 6 64.11 -29.89 -10.54
C ALA A 6 62.91 -30.51 -9.86
N PRO A 7 63.01 -31.18 -8.69
CA PRO A 7 61.86 -31.59 -7.91
C PRO A 7 61.12 -30.36 -7.38
N GLY A 8 59.82 -30.35 -7.52
CA GLY A 8 58.98 -29.21 -7.15
C GLY A 8 58.77 -29.01 -5.63
N LEU A 9 59.74 -29.38 -4.81
CA LEU A 9 59.74 -29.19 -3.36
C LEU A 9 60.69 -28.01 -3.03
N GLU A 10 60.21 -27.00 -2.36
CA GLU A 10 61.02 -25.91 -1.83
C GLU A 10 62.16 -26.46 -0.96
N GLY A 11 63.43 -26.18 -1.34
CA GLY A 11 64.61 -26.59 -0.62
C GLY A 11 65.35 -27.83 -1.14
N ALA A 12 64.99 -28.39 -2.28
CA ALA A 12 65.75 -29.48 -2.91
C ALA A 12 66.73 -28.92 -3.95
N ASP A 13 68.02 -28.98 -3.63
CA ASP A 13 69.14 -28.59 -4.52
C ASP A 13 69.47 -29.64 -5.59
N GLU A 14 68.66 -30.72 -5.68
CA GLU A 14 68.91 -31.79 -6.63
C GLU A 14 68.26 -31.52 -7.98
N THR A 15 69.04 -31.44 -9.03
CA THR A 15 68.59 -31.32 -10.41
C THR A 15 69.08 -32.48 -11.23
N VAL A 16 68.20 -32.99 -12.09
CA VAL A 16 68.51 -34.07 -13.00
C VAL A 16 68.59 -33.51 -14.41
N ALA A 17 69.80 -33.61 -15.03
CA ALA A 17 70.02 -33.25 -16.43
C ALA A 17 69.82 -34.50 -17.30
N ILE A 18 68.91 -34.43 -18.31
CA ILE A 18 68.62 -35.51 -19.22
C ILE A 18 68.95 -35.06 -20.66
N ASP A 19 69.73 -35.84 -21.38
CA ASP A 19 70.09 -35.59 -22.78
C ASP A 19 69.32 -36.43 -23.79
N ASP A 20 68.59 -37.47 -23.33
CA ASP A 20 67.85 -38.36 -24.21
C ASP A 20 66.51 -37.73 -24.64
N PRO A 21 66.34 -37.48 -25.97
CA PRO A 21 65.12 -36.81 -26.48
C PRO A 21 63.84 -37.64 -26.26
N LEU A 22 63.92 -38.98 -26.21
CA LEU A 22 62.77 -39.83 -25.95
C LEU A 22 62.29 -39.72 -24.50
N MET A 23 63.25 -39.64 -23.57
CA MET A 23 62.98 -39.50 -22.17
C MET A 23 62.42 -38.11 -21.83
N ILE A 24 62.94 -37.05 -22.47
CA ILE A 24 62.40 -35.69 -22.35
C ILE A 24 60.93 -35.65 -22.83
N GLN A 25 60.61 -36.25 -23.97
CA GLN A 25 59.26 -36.33 -24.48
C GLN A 25 58.31 -37.09 -23.52
N ALA A 26 58.77 -38.20 -22.96
CA ALA A 26 57.98 -38.97 -22.02
C ALA A 26 57.66 -38.18 -20.74
N ILE A 27 58.65 -37.52 -20.16
CA ILE A 27 58.49 -36.69 -18.96
C ILE A 27 57.51 -35.52 -19.24
N THR A 28 57.70 -34.83 -20.36
CA THR A 28 56.85 -33.71 -20.74
C THR A 28 55.39 -34.15 -20.93
N ARG A 29 55.16 -35.34 -21.50
CA ARG A 29 53.81 -35.91 -21.70
C ARG A 29 53.17 -36.26 -20.36
N VAL A 30 53.92 -36.83 -19.43
CA VAL A 30 53.44 -37.20 -18.10
C VAL A 30 53.13 -35.92 -17.26
N GLN A 31 54.03 -34.95 -17.32
CA GLN A 31 53.84 -33.66 -16.64
C GLN A 31 52.57 -32.93 -17.17
N GLY A 32 52.39 -32.91 -18.50
CA GLY A 32 51.18 -32.38 -19.12
C GLY A 32 49.90 -33.05 -18.67
N ALA A 33 49.93 -34.41 -18.59
CA ALA A 33 48.79 -35.19 -18.14
C ALA A 33 48.45 -34.95 -16.64
N VAL A 34 49.46 -34.83 -15.79
CA VAL A 34 49.26 -34.49 -14.35
C VAL A 34 48.79 -33.09 -14.15
N ALA A 35 49.28 -32.11 -14.91
CA ALA A 35 48.89 -30.70 -14.85
C ALA A 35 47.41 -30.54 -15.31
N SER A 36 46.99 -31.27 -16.37
CA SER A 36 45.61 -31.22 -16.85
C SER A 36 44.60 -31.82 -15.86
N HIS A 37 44.98 -32.80 -15.06
CA HIS A 37 44.13 -33.39 -14.02
C HIS A 37 43.96 -32.50 -12.80
N ARG A 38 44.91 -31.63 -12.47
CA ARG A 38 44.81 -30.68 -11.33
C ARG A 38 43.97 -29.44 -11.60
N ALA A 39 43.85 -29.05 -12.85
CA ALA A 39 43.23 -27.75 -13.22
C ALA A 39 41.72 -27.66 -13.08
N HIS A 40 40.97 -28.77 -12.94
CA HIS A 40 39.51 -28.75 -13.06
C HIS A 40 38.74 -28.74 -11.73
N ARG A 41 39.33 -29.18 -10.62
CA ARG A 41 38.60 -29.28 -9.32
C ARG A 41 38.36 -27.94 -8.63
N GLY A 42 39.18 -26.92 -8.86
CA GLY A 42 39.00 -25.59 -8.27
C GLY A 42 38.02 -24.69 -9.04
N ARG A 43 37.97 -24.80 -10.37
CA ARG A 43 37.15 -23.95 -11.24
C ARG A 43 35.65 -24.25 -11.09
N LEU A 44 35.24 -25.52 -10.95
CA LEU A 44 33.85 -25.91 -10.73
C LEU A 44 33.32 -25.39 -9.36
N ARG A 45 34.13 -25.48 -8.30
CA ARG A 45 33.75 -24.97 -6.97
C ARG A 45 33.66 -23.44 -6.98
N GLY A 46 34.60 -22.74 -7.63
CA GLY A 46 34.54 -21.30 -7.80
C GLY A 46 33.31 -20.85 -8.62
N GLY A 47 33.00 -21.55 -9.72
CA GLY A 47 31.83 -21.29 -10.55
C GLY A 47 30.50 -21.50 -9.80
N LEU A 48 30.40 -22.58 -8.99
CA LEU A 48 29.23 -22.82 -8.16
C LEU A 48 29.02 -21.76 -7.07
N ILE A 49 30.12 -21.31 -6.44
CA ILE A 49 30.06 -20.22 -5.44
C ILE A 49 29.60 -18.92 -6.09
N VAL A 50 30.15 -18.54 -7.24
CA VAL A 50 29.74 -17.34 -7.97
C VAL A 50 28.26 -17.45 -8.39
N LEU A 51 27.82 -18.59 -8.90
CA LEU A 51 26.42 -18.82 -9.25
C LEU A 51 25.51 -18.70 -8.03
N ALA A 52 25.91 -19.29 -6.90
CA ALA A 52 25.14 -19.21 -5.66
C ALA A 52 25.05 -17.74 -5.13
N ILE A 53 26.13 -16.98 -5.22
CA ILE A 53 26.14 -15.56 -4.84
C ILE A 53 25.21 -14.77 -5.78
N LEU A 54 25.31 -14.97 -7.09
CA LEU A 54 24.45 -14.30 -8.05
C LEU A 54 22.97 -14.65 -7.85
N ALA A 55 22.67 -15.93 -7.57
CA ALA A 55 21.31 -16.37 -7.26
C ALA A 55 20.79 -15.74 -5.95
N ALA A 56 21.64 -15.67 -4.91
CA ALA A 56 21.28 -15.03 -3.64
C ALA A 56 21.10 -13.51 -3.80
N LEU A 57 21.94 -12.85 -4.56
CA LEU A 57 21.79 -11.43 -4.87
C LEU A 57 20.54 -11.15 -5.71
N GLY A 58 20.26 -11.98 -6.70
CA GLY A 58 19.04 -11.89 -7.50
C GLY A 58 17.78 -12.10 -6.67
N TRP A 59 17.78 -13.10 -5.79
CA TRP A 59 16.68 -13.35 -4.87
C TRP A 59 16.49 -12.21 -3.87
N LEU A 60 17.58 -11.70 -3.31
CA LEU A 60 17.57 -10.56 -2.39
C LEU A 60 17.06 -9.28 -3.10
N ALA A 61 17.52 -9.01 -4.32
CA ALA A 61 17.09 -7.86 -5.12
C ALA A 61 15.59 -7.91 -5.47
N PHE A 62 15.03 -9.12 -5.61
CA PHE A 62 13.60 -9.30 -5.89
C PHE A 62 12.73 -9.25 -4.64
N TRP A 63 13.18 -9.85 -3.54
CA TRP A 63 12.40 -9.99 -2.31
C TRP A 63 12.54 -8.79 -1.35
N LEU A 64 13.75 -8.21 -1.24
CA LEU A 64 14.05 -7.15 -0.28
C LEU A 64 13.21 -5.87 -0.47
N PRO A 65 12.94 -5.38 -1.70
CA PRO A 65 12.13 -4.19 -1.90
C PRO A 65 10.73 -4.33 -1.32
N GLY A 66 10.04 -5.45 -1.59
CA GLY A 66 8.72 -5.72 -1.06
C GLY A 66 8.68 -5.82 0.47
N ALA A 67 9.67 -6.48 1.05
CA ALA A 67 9.79 -6.60 2.51
C ALA A 67 10.05 -5.24 3.18
N LEU A 68 10.90 -4.39 2.59
CA LEU A 68 11.17 -3.04 3.09
C LEU A 68 9.94 -2.15 3.02
N VAL A 69 9.21 -2.16 1.90
CA VAL A 69 7.96 -1.39 1.73
C VAL A 69 6.93 -1.80 2.79
N THR A 70 6.71 -3.10 2.97
CA THR A 70 5.75 -3.61 3.96
C THR A 70 6.18 -3.25 5.39
N HIS A 71 7.47 -3.36 5.69
CA HIS A 71 7.99 -3.00 7.00
C HIS A 71 7.84 -1.49 7.28
N ALA A 72 8.18 -0.64 6.32
CA ALA A 72 8.02 0.81 6.43
C ALA A 72 6.56 1.21 6.73
N ALA A 73 5.60 0.59 6.04
CA ALA A 73 4.18 0.84 6.27
C ALA A 73 3.70 0.46 7.68
N ARG A 74 4.27 -0.61 8.27
CA ARG A 74 3.90 -1.08 9.61
C ARG A 74 4.42 -0.20 10.74
N ILE A 75 5.65 0.28 10.63
CA ILE A 75 6.30 1.07 11.68
C ILE A 75 6.02 2.57 11.59
N ALA A 76 5.35 3.02 10.52
CA ALA A 76 5.04 4.43 10.32
C ALA A 76 4.19 4.97 11.48
N PRO A 77 4.64 6.03 12.19
CA PRO A 77 3.87 6.67 13.26
C PRO A 77 2.54 7.22 12.73
N PRO A 78 1.52 7.41 13.61
CA PRO A 78 0.22 7.97 13.20
C PRO A 78 0.31 9.32 12.47
N ALA A 79 1.25 10.16 12.86
CA ALA A 79 1.49 11.44 12.20
C ALA A 79 1.88 11.26 10.73
N GLN A 80 2.80 10.34 10.44
CA GLN A 80 3.21 10.04 9.05
C GLN A 80 2.07 9.44 8.23
N ALA A 81 1.21 8.61 8.85
CA ALA A 81 0.01 8.11 8.18
C ALA A 81 -0.92 9.25 7.77
N ARG A 82 -1.07 10.27 8.62
CA ARG A 82 -1.86 11.46 8.32
C ARG A 82 -1.26 12.29 7.18
N ASP A 83 0.06 12.47 7.18
CA ASP A 83 0.77 13.16 6.10
C ASP A 83 0.60 12.44 4.75
N MET A 84 0.66 11.10 4.75
CA MET A 84 0.32 10.30 3.57
C MET A 84 -1.12 10.54 3.10
N GLY A 85 -2.08 10.51 4.02
CA GLY A 85 -3.48 10.77 3.71
C GLY A 85 -3.70 12.15 3.12
N MET A 86 -3.02 13.17 3.65
CA MET A 86 -3.09 14.55 3.13
C MET A 86 -2.42 14.68 1.76
N ALA A 87 -1.32 13.97 1.51
CA ALA A 87 -0.67 13.94 0.19
C ALA A 87 -1.57 13.27 -0.87
N ILE A 88 -2.25 12.17 -0.50
CA ILE A 88 -3.24 11.52 -1.37
C ILE A 88 -4.44 12.45 -1.61
N LEU A 89 -4.92 13.15 -0.59
CA LEU A 89 -5.99 14.13 -0.72
C LEU A 89 -5.61 15.24 -1.69
N ALA A 90 -4.40 15.79 -1.59
CA ALA A 90 -3.91 16.80 -2.50
C ALA A 90 -3.79 16.32 -3.95
N ASP A 91 -3.48 15.03 -4.16
CA ASP A 91 -3.52 14.42 -5.48
C ASP A 91 -4.96 14.27 -6.00
N LEU A 92 -5.87 13.83 -5.13
CA LEU A 92 -7.28 13.69 -5.45
C LEU A 92 -7.97 15.04 -5.76
N GLU A 93 -7.55 16.12 -5.09
CA GLU A 93 -8.05 17.48 -5.35
C GLU A 93 -7.77 17.97 -6.80
N ARG A 94 -6.74 17.44 -7.44
CA ARG A 94 -6.44 17.78 -8.86
C ARG A 94 -7.50 17.23 -9.83
N GLU A 95 -8.12 16.12 -9.48
CA GLU A 95 -9.14 15.45 -10.30
C GLU A 95 -10.57 15.84 -9.87
N ALA A 96 -10.81 15.85 -8.56
CA ALA A 96 -12.14 16.05 -7.99
C ALA A 96 -12.43 17.50 -7.57
N GLY A 97 -11.45 18.39 -7.68
CA GLY A 97 -11.54 19.80 -7.25
C GLY A 97 -11.12 20.00 -5.80
N ALA A 98 -10.76 21.23 -5.46
CA ALA A 98 -10.27 21.61 -4.14
C ALA A 98 -11.30 21.33 -3.04
N VAL A 99 -10.83 20.93 -1.86
CA VAL A 99 -11.67 20.68 -0.68
C VAL A 99 -12.54 21.89 -0.37
N CYS A 100 -13.83 21.64 -0.21
CA CYS A 100 -14.83 22.64 0.17
C CYS A 100 -14.64 23.02 1.63
N ARG A 101 -14.63 24.34 1.93
CA ARG A 101 -14.24 24.87 3.25
C ARG A 101 -15.24 25.88 3.81
N ARG A 102 -16.52 25.79 3.46
CA ARG A 102 -17.52 26.67 4.05
C ARG A 102 -17.63 26.39 5.56
N ASN A 103 -17.46 27.41 6.38
CA ASN A 103 -17.33 27.28 7.83
C ASN A 103 -18.52 26.57 8.48
N SER A 104 -19.76 26.84 8.05
CA SER A 104 -20.96 26.18 8.60
C SER A 104 -20.97 24.67 8.36
N GLY A 105 -20.67 24.24 7.14
CA GLY A 105 -20.58 22.81 6.81
C GLY A 105 -19.38 22.14 7.47
N GLN A 106 -18.21 22.82 7.51
CA GLN A 106 -17.01 22.27 8.15
C GLN A 106 -17.22 22.05 9.65
N ALA A 107 -17.87 22.98 10.35
CA ALA A 107 -18.20 22.83 11.77
C ALA A 107 -19.06 21.59 12.05
N VAL A 108 -20.02 21.28 11.17
CA VAL A 108 -20.83 20.06 11.28
C VAL A 108 -19.97 18.81 11.05
N LEU A 109 -19.07 18.82 10.07
CA LEU A 109 -18.17 17.69 9.82
C LEU A 109 -17.20 17.45 10.99
N ASP A 110 -16.65 18.50 11.56
CA ASP A 110 -15.72 18.43 12.70
C ASP A 110 -16.42 17.92 13.97
N TRP A 111 -17.72 18.23 14.13
CA TRP A 111 -18.56 17.67 15.20
C TRP A 111 -18.91 16.22 14.96
N LEU A 112 -19.22 15.84 13.71
CA LEU A 112 -19.71 14.51 13.33
C LEU A 112 -18.59 13.46 13.29
N ALA A 113 -17.39 13.85 12.84
CA ALA A 113 -16.29 12.93 12.62
C ALA A 113 -15.91 12.09 13.85
N PRO A 114 -15.69 12.68 15.05
CA PRO A 114 -15.34 11.89 16.24
C PRO A 114 -16.44 10.95 16.68
N GLN A 115 -17.70 11.28 16.46
CA GLN A 115 -18.86 10.47 16.86
C GLN A 115 -19.03 9.22 15.97
N LEU A 116 -18.79 9.36 14.67
CA LEU A 116 -18.96 8.26 13.73
C LEU A 116 -17.68 7.42 13.56
N LEU A 117 -16.52 8.09 13.53
CA LEU A 117 -15.30 7.52 12.99
C LEU A 117 -14.18 7.39 14.03
N GLY A 118 -14.24 8.14 15.12
CA GLY A 118 -13.24 8.16 16.19
C GLY A 118 -12.57 9.52 16.33
N ALA A 119 -11.91 9.75 17.47
CA ALA A 119 -11.42 11.05 17.90
C ALA A 119 -10.46 11.74 16.90
N ASP A 120 -9.63 10.96 16.21
CA ASP A 120 -8.62 11.49 15.28
C ASP A 120 -9.12 11.59 13.83
N ALA A 121 -10.38 11.27 13.59
CA ALA A 121 -10.94 11.25 12.24
C ALA A 121 -11.18 12.67 11.71
N ALA A 122 -10.91 12.85 10.43
CA ALA A 122 -11.21 14.10 9.72
C ALA A 122 -11.99 13.79 8.44
N ILE A 123 -13.12 14.49 8.25
CA ILE A 123 -13.94 14.36 7.05
C ILE A 123 -13.65 15.57 6.14
N ARG A 124 -13.47 15.30 4.85
CA ARG A 124 -13.26 16.30 3.80
C ARG A 124 -14.25 16.09 2.66
N VAL A 125 -14.76 17.17 2.12
CA VAL A 125 -15.70 17.15 0.98
C VAL A 125 -15.04 17.80 -0.22
N VAL A 126 -15.11 17.15 -1.37
CA VAL A 126 -14.63 17.67 -2.65
C VAL A 126 -15.80 17.90 -3.60
N PRO A 127 -15.71 18.86 -4.54
CA PRO A 127 -16.81 19.15 -5.48
C PRO A 127 -17.16 17.98 -6.40
N GLY A 128 -16.15 17.25 -6.87
CA GLY A 128 -16.31 16.16 -7.82
C GLY A 128 -16.81 14.86 -7.20
N PRO A 129 -17.25 13.91 -8.04
CA PRO A 129 -17.72 12.62 -7.58
C PRO A 129 -16.58 11.75 -7.04
N VAL A 130 -16.83 11.12 -5.91
CA VAL A 130 -15.86 10.19 -5.24
C VAL A 130 -16.38 8.75 -5.25
N GLY A 131 -17.63 8.55 -5.65
CA GLY A 131 -18.28 7.25 -5.62
C GLY A 131 -18.57 6.76 -4.20
N GLY A 132 -19.24 7.59 -3.40
CA GLY A 132 -19.54 7.37 -1.98
C GLY A 132 -18.54 8.08 -1.08
N ALA A 133 -18.04 7.39 -0.04
CA ALA A 133 -16.96 7.88 0.81
C ALA A 133 -15.72 7.00 0.66
N ARG A 134 -14.54 7.61 0.79
CA ARG A 134 -13.23 6.94 0.74
C ARG A 134 -12.46 7.21 2.02
N ARG A 135 -11.82 6.17 2.54
CA ARG A 135 -10.87 6.31 3.64
C ARG A 135 -9.46 6.42 3.09
N LEU A 136 -8.70 7.36 3.60
CA LEU A 136 -7.28 7.54 3.36
C LEU A 136 -6.49 7.18 4.61
N PRO A 137 -5.17 6.94 4.52
CA PRO A 137 -4.31 6.73 5.67
C PRO A 137 -4.46 7.87 6.70
N GLY A 138 -4.24 7.55 7.99
CA GLY A 138 -4.27 8.55 9.07
C GLY A 138 -5.64 9.08 9.41
N GLN A 139 -6.69 8.26 9.24
CA GLN A 139 -8.09 8.57 9.59
C GLN A 139 -8.68 9.77 8.82
N VAL A 140 -8.22 10.01 7.60
CA VAL A 140 -8.80 11.01 6.71
C VAL A 140 -9.89 10.36 5.86
N TYR A 141 -11.08 10.96 5.82
CA TYR A 141 -12.21 10.47 5.03
C TYR A 141 -12.62 11.53 4.01
N VAL A 142 -12.87 11.10 2.77
CA VAL A 142 -13.24 11.98 1.66
C VAL A 142 -14.57 11.54 1.09
N MET A 143 -15.45 12.48 0.81
CA MET A 143 -16.70 12.26 0.08
C MET A 143 -16.90 13.35 -0.97
N GLY A 144 -17.64 13.03 -2.02
CA GLY A 144 -18.04 14.01 -3.03
C GLY A 144 -19.25 14.82 -2.59
N SER A 145 -19.34 16.06 -3.04
CA SER A 145 -20.53 16.90 -2.80
C SER A 145 -21.79 16.36 -3.49
N ASP A 146 -21.63 15.56 -4.53
CA ASP A 146 -22.73 14.85 -5.20
C ASP A 146 -23.47 13.95 -4.23
N LEU A 147 -22.76 13.19 -3.39
CA LEU A 147 -23.37 12.35 -2.37
C LEU A 147 -24.24 13.18 -1.42
N LEU A 148 -23.75 14.32 -0.92
CA LEU A 148 -24.50 15.17 0.01
C LEU A 148 -25.76 15.78 -0.62
N ARG A 149 -25.74 16.04 -1.94
CA ARG A 149 -26.87 16.61 -2.67
C ARG A 149 -27.92 15.58 -3.08
N THR A 150 -27.50 14.34 -3.36
CA THR A 150 -28.39 13.29 -3.86
C THR A 150 -28.87 12.31 -2.78
N ALA A 151 -28.15 12.26 -1.65
CA ALA A 151 -28.54 11.40 -0.54
C ALA A 151 -29.92 11.79 0.02
N PRO A 152 -30.76 10.82 0.36
CA PRO A 152 -32.09 11.07 0.91
C PRO A 152 -32.07 11.72 2.32
N GLY A 153 -30.93 11.67 3.00
CA GLY A 153 -30.75 12.24 4.32
C GLY A 153 -29.30 12.11 4.83
N PRO A 154 -29.00 12.69 5.99
CA PRO A 154 -27.67 12.61 6.60
C PRO A 154 -27.27 11.20 6.98
N GLU A 155 -28.22 10.31 7.24
CA GLU A 155 -27.99 8.90 7.60
C GLU A 155 -27.29 8.15 6.46
N ALA A 156 -27.67 8.44 5.22
CA ALA A 156 -27.04 7.84 4.04
C ALA A 156 -25.58 8.26 3.92
N ALA A 157 -25.28 9.55 4.08
CA ALA A 157 -23.91 10.07 4.05
C ALA A 157 -23.05 9.49 5.19
N ALA A 158 -23.61 9.41 6.40
CA ALA A 158 -22.96 8.81 7.56
C ALA A 158 -22.68 7.31 7.35
N ALA A 159 -23.61 6.59 6.77
CA ALA A 159 -23.44 5.17 6.47
C ALA A 159 -22.35 4.93 5.42
N HIS A 160 -22.20 5.79 4.42
CA HIS A 160 -21.06 5.74 3.49
C HIS A 160 -19.73 5.93 4.20
N LEU A 161 -19.62 6.82 5.19
CA LEU A 161 -18.42 7.02 6.00
C LEU A 161 -18.08 5.80 6.86
N ILE A 162 -19.10 5.20 7.49
CA ILE A 162 -18.95 3.98 8.29
C ILE A 162 -18.56 2.81 7.41
N ALA A 163 -19.18 2.67 6.25
CA ALA A 163 -18.80 1.65 5.26
C ALA A 163 -17.34 1.79 4.83
N ALA A 164 -16.88 3.01 4.54
CA ALA A 164 -15.47 3.28 4.20
C ALA A 164 -14.51 2.96 5.36
N LYS A 165 -14.91 3.19 6.61
CA LYS A 165 -14.14 2.82 7.80
C LYS A 165 -13.99 1.31 7.94
N LEU A 166 -15.06 0.55 7.75
CA LEU A 166 -15.08 -0.91 7.90
C LEU A 166 -14.40 -1.63 6.75
N ALA A 167 -14.53 -1.11 5.54
CA ALA A 167 -14.05 -1.75 4.32
C ALA A 167 -12.51 -1.84 4.21
N SER A 168 -11.77 -0.99 4.91
CA SER A 168 -10.32 -0.91 4.78
C SER A 168 -9.64 -0.65 6.12
N ALA A 169 -8.75 -1.54 6.53
CA ALA A 169 -7.85 -1.29 7.64
C ALA A 169 -6.84 -0.20 7.27
N ASP A 170 -6.49 0.67 8.22
CA ASP A 170 -5.54 1.77 8.00
C ASP A 170 -4.16 1.26 7.55
N GLU A 171 -3.74 0.09 8.06
CA GLU A 171 -2.50 -0.56 7.63
C GLU A 171 -2.51 -0.93 6.15
N MET A 172 -3.61 -1.47 5.63
CA MET A 172 -3.75 -1.80 4.20
C MET A 172 -3.64 -0.55 3.32
N LEU A 173 -4.24 0.55 3.76
CA LEU A 173 -4.18 1.83 3.05
C LEU A 173 -2.76 2.39 3.04
N ARG A 174 -2.04 2.33 4.17
CA ARG A 174 -0.63 2.71 4.24
C ARG A 174 0.24 1.85 3.34
N GLN A 175 0.03 0.53 3.35
CA GLN A 175 0.76 -0.39 2.47
C GLN A 175 0.53 -0.05 0.99
N ALA A 176 -0.71 0.20 0.58
CA ALA A 176 -1.04 0.59 -0.77
C ALA A 176 -0.36 1.91 -1.18
N ALA A 177 -0.38 2.91 -0.29
CA ALA A 177 0.27 4.20 -0.52
C ALA A 177 1.79 4.07 -0.63
N VAL A 178 2.43 3.35 0.28
CA VAL A 178 3.90 3.14 0.26
C VAL A 178 4.31 2.30 -0.94
N HIS A 179 3.50 1.31 -1.33
CA HIS A 179 3.74 0.51 -2.53
C HIS A 179 3.66 1.36 -3.81
N HIS A 180 2.68 2.25 -3.90
CA HIS A 180 2.56 3.20 -5.02
C HIS A 180 3.74 4.16 -5.08
N ALA A 181 4.17 4.70 -3.94
CA ALA A 181 5.31 5.61 -3.82
C ALA A 181 6.64 4.98 -4.26
N GLY A 182 6.77 3.66 -4.18
CA GLY A 182 7.93 2.90 -4.61
C GLY A 182 9.07 2.86 -3.61
N LEU A 183 10.15 2.13 -3.97
CA LEU A 183 11.25 1.82 -3.06
C LEU A 183 12.01 3.06 -2.56
N LEU A 184 12.31 4.01 -3.44
CA LEU A 184 13.08 5.21 -3.08
C LEU A 184 12.30 6.10 -2.10
N ALA A 185 11.00 6.27 -2.33
CA ALA A 185 10.13 7.01 -1.42
C ALA A 185 9.99 6.28 -0.07
N SER A 186 9.92 4.95 -0.08
CA SER A 186 9.90 4.13 1.14
C SER A 186 11.17 4.30 1.96
N LEU A 187 12.35 4.30 1.33
CA LEU A 187 13.62 4.55 2.01
C LEU A 187 13.69 5.97 2.58
N ARG A 188 13.19 6.97 1.84
CA ARG A 188 13.10 8.35 2.35
C ARG A 188 12.14 8.45 3.55
N LEU A 189 11.00 7.78 3.47
CA LEU A 189 10.06 7.72 4.60
C LEU A 189 10.72 7.14 5.85
N MET A 190 11.48 6.04 5.71
CA MET A 190 12.18 5.40 6.83
C MET A 190 13.33 6.24 7.40
N THR A 191 14.04 6.99 6.56
CA THR A 191 15.24 7.75 6.98
C THR A 191 14.93 9.19 7.37
N LEU A 192 14.05 9.86 6.66
CA LEU A 192 13.72 11.28 6.83
C LEU A 192 12.35 11.51 7.44
N GLY A 193 11.52 10.47 7.56
CA GLY A 193 10.19 10.55 8.18
C GLY A 193 9.10 11.18 7.30
N HIS A 194 9.38 11.52 6.05
CA HIS A 194 8.40 12.10 5.13
C HIS A 194 8.52 11.55 3.71
N LEU A 195 7.40 11.56 2.97
CA LEU A 195 7.37 11.20 1.56
C LEU A 195 7.75 12.41 0.68
N PRO A 196 8.34 12.18 -0.50
CA PRO A 196 8.47 13.22 -1.53
C PRO A 196 7.10 13.80 -1.90
N ALA A 197 7.04 15.07 -2.29
CA ALA A 197 5.79 15.75 -2.60
C ALA A 197 5.04 15.13 -3.80
N ASP A 198 5.76 14.49 -4.71
CA ASP A 198 5.26 13.82 -5.91
C ASP A 198 4.98 12.32 -5.72
N ALA A 199 5.29 11.76 -4.54
CA ALA A 199 5.18 10.33 -4.28
C ALA A 199 3.76 9.76 -4.44
N MET A 200 2.74 10.58 -4.25
CA MET A 200 1.32 10.19 -4.38
C MET A 200 0.71 10.60 -5.72
N GLN A 201 1.50 11.09 -6.67
CA GLN A 201 0.99 11.53 -7.97
C GLN A 201 0.29 10.39 -8.73
N GLY A 202 -0.95 10.62 -9.14
CA GLY A 202 -1.80 9.65 -9.83
C GLY A 202 -2.49 8.62 -8.91
N PHE A 203 -2.18 8.60 -7.62
CA PHE A 203 -2.84 7.67 -6.68
C PHE A 203 -4.31 8.03 -6.47
N GLY A 204 -4.61 9.33 -6.33
CA GLY A 204 -5.98 9.83 -6.20
C GLY A 204 -6.82 9.52 -7.43
N ALA A 205 -6.29 9.78 -8.63
CA ALA A 205 -6.94 9.43 -9.89
C ALA A 205 -7.24 7.91 -9.98
N ALA A 206 -6.25 7.06 -9.67
CA ALA A 206 -6.44 5.62 -9.66
C ALA A 206 -7.49 5.17 -8.62
N MET A 207 -7.55 5.84 -7.47
CA MET A 207 -8.56 5.58 -6.45
C MET A 207 -9.97 5.93 -6.94
N LEU A 208 -10.15 7.01 -7.68
CA LEU A 208 -11.46 7.41 -8.23
C LEU A 208 -11.94 6.46 -9.34
N MET A 209 -11.02 5.88 -10.11
CA MET A 209 -11.34 4.92 -11.18
C MET A 209 -11.79 3.55 -10.63
N ASN A 210 -11.41 3.21 -9.40
CA ASN A 210 -11.78 1.95 -8.76
C ASN A 210 -13.05 2.12 -7.91
N LEU A 211 -13.89 1.08 -7.90
CA LEU A 211 -15.03 1.04 -6.98
C LEU A 211 -14.56 1.14 -5.52
N ALA A 212 -15.35 1.84 -4.69
CA ALA A 212 -15.09 1.85 -3.25
C ALA A 212 -15.22 0.42 -2.70
N PRO A 213 -14.24 -0.05 -1.92
CA PRO A 213 -14.39 -1.33 -1.23
C PRO A 213 -15.60 -1.25 -0.29
N ARG A 214 -16.34 -2.36 -0.20
CA ARG A 214 -17.51 -2.47 0.69
C ARG A 214 -17.22 -3.47 1.80
N PRO A 215 -17.67 -3.20 3.03
CA PRO A 215 -17.66 -4.19 4.11
C PRO A 215 -18.71 -5.27 3.84
N SER A 216 -18.74 -6.33 4.66
CA SER A 216 -19.86 -7.26 4.66
C SER A 216 -21.14 -6.55 5.11
N ASP A 217 -22.28 -6.97 4.57
CA ASP A 217 -23.57 -6.39 4.95
C ASP A 217 -23.84 -6.59 6.44
N ALA A 218 -23.45 -7.74 7.02
CA ALA A 218 -23.61 -8.03 8.44
C ALA A 218 -22.81 -7.07 9.34
N ASP A 219 -21.53 -6.81 9.00
CA ASP A 219 -20.69 -5.89 9.78
C ASP A 219 -21.21 -4.46 9.67
N LEU A 220 -21.67 -4.07 8.47
CA LEU A 220 -22.24 -2.74 8.27
C LEU A 220 -23.52 -2.55 9.07
N LEU A 221 -24.46 -3.50 8.98
CA LEU A 221 -25.72 -3.46 9.72
C LEU A 221 -25.50 -3.39 11.24
N ALA A 222 -24.59 -4.19 11.77
CA ALA A 222 -24.22 -4.14 13.19
C ALA A 222 -23.67 -2.78 13.59
N ALA A 223 -22.74 -2.22 12.80
CA ALA A 223 -22.15 -0.93 13.08
C ALA A 223 -23.12 0.25 12.97
N LEU A 224 -24.07 0.19 12.05
CA LEU A 224 -25.12 1.20 11.89
C LEU A 224 -26.13 1.12 13.04
N ALA A 225 -26.59 -0.10 13.40
CA ALA A 225 -27.50 -0.32 14.51
C ALA A 225 -26.96 0.20 15.84
N GLU A 226 -25.67 -0.07 16.12
CA GLU A 226 -24.97 0.41 17.32
C GLU A 226 -24.98 1.95 17.44
N ARG A 227 -25.01 2.66 16.30
CA ARG A 227 -24.99 4.13 16.22
C ARG A 227 -26.36 4.76 16.03
N GLY A 228 -27.42 3.97 15.99
CA GLY A 228 -28.78 4.46 15.76
C GLY A 228 -29.00 5.00 14.34
N ILE A 229 -28.30 4.47 13.34
CA ILE A 229 -28.38 4.92 11.95
C ILE A 229 -29.13 3.89 11.12
N PRO A 230 -30.24 4.26 10.45
CA PRO A 230 -30.94 3.40 9.52
C PRO A 230 -30.09 3.01 8.32
N ALA A 231 -30.17 1.74 7.90
CA ALA A 231 -29.42 1.22 6.76
C ALA A 231 -30.12 1.45 5.41
N GLU A 232 -31.45 1.54 5.40
CA GLU A 232 -32.22 1.70 4.16
C GLU A 232 -31.85 2.94 3.35
N PRO A 233 -31.63 4.15 3.94
CA PRO A 233 -31.20 5.32 3.17
C PRO A 233 -29.89 5.09 2.43
N TYR A 234 -28.92 4.40 3.05
CA TYR A 234 -27.68 4.01 2.40
C TYR A 234 -27.91 3.00 1.26
N ALA A 235 -28.69 1.95 1.53
CA ALA A 235 -29.01 0.93 0.55
C ALA A 235 -29.62 1.55 -0.72
N ARG A 236 -30.53 2.52 -0.57
CA ARG A 236 -31.14 3.26 -1.69
C ARG A 236 -30.18 4.13 -2.48
N THR A 237 -29.07 4.56 -1.90
CA THR A 237 -28.02 5.26 -2.68
C THR A 237 -27.21 4.31 -3.57
N LEU A 238 -27.10 3.04 -3.21
CA LEU A 238 -26.42 2.01 -3.97
C LEU A 238 -27.29 1.46 -5.10
N ASP A 239 -28.53 1.18 -4.78
CA ASP A 239 -29.55 0.71 -5.72
C ASP A 239 -30.92 1.33 -5.37
N PRO A 240 -31.35 2.35 -6.12
CA PRO A 240 -32.65 2.99 -5.90
C PRO A 240 -33.84 2.01 -5.97
N THR A 241 -33.73 0.92 -6.73
CA THR A 241 -34.77 -0.11 -6.82
C THR A 241 -34.82 -0.99 -5.56
N GLY A 242 -33.70 -1.12 -4.84
CA GLY A 242 -33.57 -1.95 -3.65
C GLY A 242 -33.37 -3.44 -3.93
N GLN A 243 -33.41 -3.88 -5.19
CA GLN A 243 -33.35 -5.31 -5.54
C GLN A 243 -31.99 -5.96 -5.21
N THR A 244 -30.92 -5.30 -5.52
CA THR A 244 -29.57 -5.84 -5.28
C THR A 244 -29.05 -5.64 -3.86
N VAL A 245 -29.74 -4.81 -3.07
CA VAL A 245 -29.38 -4.44 -1.69
C VAL A 245 -30.45 -4.85 -0.67
N LEU A 246 -31.33 -5.76 -1.06
CA LEU A 246 -32.43 -6.26 -0.23
C LEU A 246 -31.97 -6.73 1.17
N PRO A 247 -30.84 -7.44 1.33
CA PRO A 247 -30.34 -7.84 2.65
C PRO A 247 -30.07 -6.65 3.59
N LEU A 248 -29.60 -5.51 3.06
CA LEU A 248 -29.40 -4.29 3.85
C LEU A 248 -30.70 -3.64 4.29
N ILE A 249 -31.75 -3.69 3.43
CA ILE A 249 -33.07 -3.14 3.73
C ILE A 249 -33.81 -4.02 4.75
N GLU A 250 -33.77 -5.35 4.55
CA GLU A 250 -34.41 -6.30 5.45
C GLU A 250 -33.75 -6.41 6.81
N GLY A 251 -32.40 -6.29 6.84
CA GLY A 251 -31.60 -6.30 8.06
C GLY A 251 -31.58 -4.98 8.81
N ASP A 252 -32.21 -3.92 8.32
CA ASP A 252 -32.21 -2.61 8.99
C ASP A 252 -32.94 -2.70 10.34
N ALA A 253 -32.21 -2.43 11.42
CA ALA A 253 -32.76 -2.43 12.79
C ALA A 253 -33.86 -1.36 13.00
N PHE A 254 -33.91 -0.35 12.16
CA PHE A 254 -34.80 0.79 12.26
C PHE A 254 -35.97 0.75 11.24
N ARG A 255 -36.13 -0.37 10.55
CA ARG A 255 -37.15 -0.52 9.53
C ARG A 255 -38.58 -0.30 10.04
N THR A 256 -38.87 -0.76 11.25
CA THR A 256 -40.21 -0.65 11.86
C THR A 256 -40.34 0.47 12.89
N THR A 257 -39.21 0.84 13.51
CA THR A 257 -39.19 1.85 14.56
C THR A 257 -38.06 2.80 14.28
N PRO A 258 -38.31 4.04 13.85
CA PRO A 258 -37.28 5.02 13.58
C PRO A 258 -36.41 5.30 14.80
N PRO A 259 -35.15 5.73 14.62
CA PRO A 259 -34.30 6.12 15.74
C PRO A 259 -34.92 7.26 16.55
N ALA A 260 -34.70 7.25 17.87
CA ALA A 260 -35.33 8.21 18.79
C ALA A 260 -34.86 9.67 18.55
N ARG A 261 -33.71 9.86 17.90
CA ARG A 261 -33.15 11.19 17.60
C ARG A 261 -32.62 11.20 16.17
N PRO A 262 -32.83 12.31 15.43
CA PRO A 262 -32.21 12.47 14.13
C PRO A 262 -30.69 12.60 14.30
N LEU A 263 -29.92 12.14 13.31
CA LEU A 263 -28.47 12.22 13.30
C LEU A 263 -27.99 13.68 13.24
N LEU A 264 -28.62 14.48 12.41
CA LEU A 264 -28.40 15.93 12.27
C LEU A 264 -29.72 16.65 12.27
N THR A 265 -29.71 17.94 12.66
CA THR A 265 -30.85 18.84 12.42
C THR A 265 -30.94 19.21 10.93
N ASP A 266 -32.11 19.69 10.50
CA ASP A 266 -32.32 20.13 9.11
C ASP A 266 -31.35 21.28 8.74
N GLU A 267 -31.07 22.20 9.68
CA GLU A 267 -30.11 23.28 9.49
C GLU A 267 -28.68 22.74 9.28
N GLN A 268 -28.25 21.76 10.09
CA GLN A 268 -26.95 21.13 9.96
C GLN A 268 -26.83 20.38 8.63
N TRP A 269 -27.88 19.65 8.24
CA TRP A 269 -27.91 18.95 6.96
C TRP A 269 -27.83 19.90 5.77
N LEU A 270 -28.59 20.99 5.80
CA LEU A 270 -28.54 22.04 4.78
C LEU A 270 -27.14 22.68 4.69
N ALA A 271 -26.50 22.92 5.83
CA ALA A 271 -25.13 23.45 5.87
C ALA A 271 -24.13 22.51 5.20
N LEU A 272 -24.29 21.17 5.36
CA LEU A 272 -23.48 20.18 4.65
C LEU A 272 -23.75 20.16 3.16
N GLN A 273 -25.00 20.19 2.74
CA GLN A 273 -25.35 20.20 1.30
C GLN A 273 -24.79 21.44 0.59
N GLN A 274 -24.65 22.55 1.31
CA GLN A 274 -24.14 23.81 0.79
C GLN A 274 -22.63 23.99 1.00
N ILE A 275 -21.90 23.00 1.52
CA ILE A 275 -20.48 23.14 1.88
C ILE A 275 -19.58 23.55 0.71
N CYS A 276 -19.96 23.16 -0.50
CA CYS A 276 -19.25 23.51 -1.74
C CYS A 276 -19.91 24.63 -2.54
N ALA A 277 -20.99 25.21 -2.04
CA ALA A 277 -21.64 26.36 -2.68
C ALA A 277 -20.89 27.62 -2.23
N GLY A 278 -19.90 28.05 -2.99
CA GLY A 278 -19.12 29.26 -2.70
C GLY A 278 -18.64 29.88 -3.94
#